data_3f45633a50a0480fa102000b1638bb58
#
_entry.id   3f45633a50a0480fa102000b1638bb58
#
_cell.length_a   1.000
_cell.length_b   1.000
_cell.length_c   1.000
_cell.angle_alpha   90.00
_cell.angle_beta   90.00
_cell.angle_gamma   90.00
#
_symmetry.space_group_name_H-M   'P 1'
#
loop_
_entity.id
_entity.type
_entity.pdbx_description
1 polymer ?
#
loop_
_entity_poly.entity_id
_entity_poly.type
_entity_poly.pdbx_seq_one_letter_code
_entity_poly.pdbx_strand_id
1 'polypeptide(L)'
;MESVLNWGIEVVLWFQQFSPALDLPFKVLTSLGDKEFYLLLMPLVYWCINRRAGARLFMLLLFSACLNEGAKLLADQPRPFNYDPRVIKFVHEDSGGLPSGHTQSAVVVWGYLAYCFKKKPLWLLAGFLILAIPLSRIYLGAHFPSDLLGGYVLGALVLFLFLRLDSVLESWFTQKGLLYQLCVSMGLPVLLILFVPSGNEGLLTALGALMGVATGVVLERRWVRFSSEGRWWQQVIRYLVGIVILVGVWLGLRFAFAQLEPADLYRVIRYALVGMWGGLGAPWLFVQLKLAGKSG
;
A
#
# COMPACT_ATOMS: atom_id res chain seq x y z
N MET A 1 19.85 -7.55 22.30
CA MET A 1 18.61 -6.91 21.78
C MET A 1 18.25 -5.68 22.64
N GLU A 2 18.16 -5.80 23.96
CA GLU A 2 17.82 -4.70 24.88
C GLU A 2 18.71 -3.45 24.72
N SER A 3 20.03 -3.61 24.58
CA SER A 3 20.94 -2.47 24.38
C SER A 3 20.63 -1.65 23.12
N VAL A 4 20.17 -2.30 22.04
CA VAL A 4 19.78 -1.62 20.79
C VAL A 4 18.47 -0.88 20.99
N LEU A 5 17.48 -1.47 21.69
CA LEU A 5 16.22 -0.81 22.00
C LEU A 5 16.42 0.39 22.94
N ASN A 6 17.24 0.24 23.98
CA ASN A 6 17.55 1.33 24.91
C ASN A 6 18.26 2.50 24.20
N TRP A 7 19.24 2.22 23.32
CA TRP A 7 19.82 3.25 22.46
C TRP A 7 18.74 3.89 21.56
N GLY A 8 17.84 3.08 21.00
CA GLY A 8 16.76 3.57 20.16
C GLY A 8 15.79 4.50 20.91
N ILE A 9 15.52 4.24 22.20
CA ILE A 9 14.73 5.15 23.06
C ILE A 9 15.41 6.50 23.19
N GLU A 10 16.71 6.56 23.46
CA GLU A 10 17.42 7.84 23.60
C GLU A 10 17.38 8.64 22.28
N VAL A 11 17.43 7.96 21.12
CA VAL A 11 17.24 8.62 19.82
C VAL A 11 15.82 9.18 19.69
N VAL A 12 14.78 8.42 20.04
CA VAL A 12 13.38 8.88 20.00
C VAL A 12 13.19 10.09 20.90
N LEU A 13 13.67 10.03 22.15
CA LEU A 13 13.57 11.12 23.12
C LEU A 13 14.31 12.38 22.63
N TRP A 14 15.48 12.21 22.00
CA TRP A 14 16.21 13.33 21.40
C TRP A 14 15.39 14.02 20.30
N PHE A 15 14.70 13.27 19.45
CA PHE A 15 13.80 13.86 18.47
C PHE A 15 12.59 14.54 19.11
N GLN A 16 12.02 13.96 20.17
CA GLN A 16 10.82 14.47 20.84
C GLN A 16 11.07 15.74 21.67
N GLN A 17 12.33 16.10 21.98
CA GLN A 17 12.62 17.37 22.62
C GLN A 17 12.20 18.60 21.80
N PHE A 18 12.00 18.44 20.48
CA PHE A 18 11.53 19.50 19.59
C PHE A 18 9.99 19.64 19.57
N SER A 19 9.26 18.87 20.37
CA SER A 19 7.81 19.06 20.57
C SER A 19 7.56 20.30 21.45
N PRO A 20 6.50 21.11 21.16
CA PRO A 20 5.50 20.93 20.10
C PRO A 20 5.84 21.55 18.74
N ALA A 21 7.01 22.18 18.59
CA ALA A 21 7.36 22.98 17.40
C ALA A 21 7.34 22.17 16.09
N LEU A 22 7.75 20.89 16.12
CA LEU A 22 7.82 20.04 14.95
C LEU A 22 6.68 19.00 14.83
N ASP A 23 5.68 19.04 15.72
CA ASP A 23 4.57 18.08 15.71
C ASP A 23 3.82 18.09 14.38
N LEU A 24 3.41 19.30 13.94
CA LEU A 24 2.63 19.44 12.70
C LEU A 24 3.44 19.02 11.46
N PRO A 25 4.67 19.48 11.24
CA PRO A 25 5.51 19.01 10.14
C PRO A 25 5.66 17.48 10.08
N PHE A 26 5.93 16.82 11.20
CA PHE A 26 6.12 15.39 11.21
C PHE A 26 4.80 14.60 11.08
N LYS A 27 3.67 15.13 11.57
CA LYS A 27 2.34 14.57 11.31
C LYS A 27 1.96 14.66 9.83
N VAL A 28 2.29 15.76 9.16
CA VAL A 28 2.08 15.90 7.70
C VAL A 28 2.99 14.95 6.91
N LEU A 29 4.26 14.84 7.30
CA LEU A 29 5.18 13.91 6.62
C LEU A 29 4.76 12.44 6.77
N THR A 30 4.33 12.03 7.98
CA THR A 30 3.89 10.65 8.19
C THR A 30 2.63 10.33 7.36
N SER A 31 1.70 11.29 7.21
CA SER A 31 0.47 11.05 6.44
C SER A 31 0.72 10.71 4.97
N LEU A 32 1.87 11.09 4.40
CA LEU A 32 2.30 10.70 3.05
C LEU A 32 2.77 9.22 2.98
N GLY A 33 2.89 8.56 4.12
CA GLY A 33 3.19 7.13 4.24
C GLY A 33 1.99 6.29 4.70
N ASP A 34 0.85 6.93 5.00
CA ASP A 34 -0.36 6.25 5.46
C ASP A 34 -1.10 5.53 4.32
N LYS A 35 -1.85 4.50 4.69
CA LYS A 35 -2.67 3.71 3.74
C LYS A 35 -3.71 4.58 3.01
N GLU A 36 -4.24 5.59 3.66
CA GLU A 36 -5.22 6.53 3.10
C GLU A 36 -4.60 7.36 1.97
N PHE A 37 -3.36 7.81 2.11
CA PHE A 37 -2.64 8.50 1.05
C PHE A 37 -2.41 7.59 -0.16
N TYR A 38 -1.99 6.35 0.06
CA TYR A 38 -1.80 5.40 -1.03
C TYR A 38 -3.12 4.98 -1.68
N LEU A 39 -4.22 4.94 -0.93
CA LEU A 39 -5.56 4.71 -1.48
C LEU A 39 -5.97 5.78 -2.51
N LEU A 40 -5.45 7.00 -2.37
CA LEU A 40 -5.65 8.09 -3.34
C LEU A 40 -4.58 8.08 -4.44
N LEU A 41 -3.32 7.89 -4.10
CA LEU A 41 -2.20 7.93 -5.05
C LEU A 41 -2.26 6.80 -6.08
N MET A 42 -2.58 5.57 -5.66
CA MET A 42 -2.59 4.41 -6.56
C MET A 42 -3.61 4.55 -7.69
N PRO A 43 -4.90 4.89 -7.41
CA PRO A 43 -5.87 5.19 -8.45
C PRO A 43 -5.47 6.35 -9.35
N LEU A 44 -4.87 7.42 -8.82
CA LEU A 44 -4.38 8.53 -9.63
C LEU A 44 -3.38 8.06 -10.69
N VAL A 45 -2.39 7.25 -10.27
CA VAL A 45 -1.39 6.71 -11.20
C VAL A 45 -2.05 5.77 -12.22
N TYR A 46 -2.91 4.86 -11.75
CA TYR A 46 -3.51 3.81 -12.58
C TYR A 46 -4.56 4.35 -13.56
N TRP A 47 -5.46 5.20 -13.06
CA TRP A 47 -6.58 5.66 -13.87
C TRP A 47 -6.24 6.86 -14.76
N CYS A 48 -5.30 7.74 -14.33
CA CYS A 48 -5.12 9.04 -14.95
C CYS A 48 -3.75 9.28 -15.56
N ILE A 49 -2.69 8.61 -15.06
CA ILE A 49 -1.31 8.89 -15.51
C ILE A 49 -0.82 7.81 -16.46
N ASN A 50 -0.72 6.58 -15.98
CA ASN A 50 -0.21 5.45 -16.77
C ASN A 50 -0.80 4.14 -16.25
N ARG A 51 -1.69 3.53 -17.03
CA ARG A 51 -2.36 2.28 -16.70
C ARG A 51 -1.40 1.15 -16.33
N ARG A 52 -0.33 0.96 -17.13
CA ARG A 52 0.62 -0.14 -16.90
C ARG A 52 1.44 0.10 -15.63
N ALA A 53 1.98 1.30 -15.47
CA ALA A 53 2.75 1.66 -14.28
C ALA A 53 1.89 1.59 -13.01
N GLY A 54 0.64 2.07 -13.06
CA GLY A 54 -0.28 2.04 -11.94
C GLY A 54 -0.69 0.62 -11.53
N ALA A 55 -1.04 -0.26 -12.50
CA ALA A 55 -1.36 -1.65 -12.20
C ALA A 55 -0.19 -2.38 -11.52
N ARG A 56 1.04 -2.17 -12.02
CA ARG A 56 2.27 -2.74 -11.43
C ARG A 56 2.53 -2.19 -10.03
N LEU A 57 2.34 -0.88 -9.85
CA LEU A 57 2.52 -0.23 -8.55
C LEU A 57 1.50 -0.74 -7.51
N PHE A 58 0.23 -0.94 -7.90
CA PHE A 58 -0.77 -1.58 -7.05
C PHE A 58 -0.31 -2.96 -6.57
N MET A 59 0.09 -3.81 -7.52
CA MET A 59 0.56 -5.16 -7.21
C MET A 59 1.79 -5.15 -6.30
N LEU A 60 2.76 -4.30 -6.62
CA LEU A 60 4.00 -4.15 -5.88
C LEU A 60 3.75 -3.69 -4.44
N LEU A 61 2.91 -2.65 -4.25
CA LEU A 61 2.62 -2.11 -2.92
C LEU A 61 1.86 -3.14 -2.06
N LEU A 62 0.82 -3.78 -2.61
CA LEU A 62 0.02 -4.75 -1.86
C LEU A 62 0.81 -6.01 -1.53
N PHE A 63 1.64 -6.50 -2.45
CA PHE A 63 2.57 -7.60 -2.17
C PHE A 63 3.58 -7.21 -1.09
N SER A 64 4.16 -6.01 -1.19
CA SER A 64 5.06 -5.46 -0.17
C SER A 64 4.39 -5.35 1.20
N ALA A 65 3.12 -4.92 1.26
CA ALA A 65 2.35 -4.86 2.49
C ALA A 65 2.12 -6.25 3.11
N CYS A 66 1.79 -7.25 2.29
CA CYS A 66 1.67 -8.64 2.77
C CYS A 66 2.99 -9.15 3.38
N LEU A 67 4.13 -8.88 2.74
CA LEU A 67 5.44 -9.26 3.29
C LEU A 67 5.77 -8.51 4.58
N ASN A 68 5.43 -7.21 4.67
CA ASN A 68 5.64 -6.42 5.88
C ASN A 68 4.85 -6.98 7.06
N GLU A 69 3.54 -7.19 6.87
CA GLU A 69 2.68 -7.73 7.93
C GLU A 69 3.08 -9.15 8.33
N GLY A 70 3.49 -9.99 7.37
CA GLY A 70 4.06 -11.31 7.67
C GLY A 70 5.37 -11.22 8.46
N ALA A 71 6.26 -10.29 8.13
CA ALA A 71 7.51 -10.09 8.86
C ALA A 71 7.28 -9.58 10.30
N LYS A 72 6.27 -8.72 10.51
CA LYS A 72 5.89 -8.25 11.86
C LYS A 72 5.39 -9.39 12.75
N LEU A 73 4.65 -10.36 12.19
CA LEU A 73 4.22 -11.55 12.92
C LEU A 73 5.40 -12.38 13.43
N LEU A 74 6.49 -12.43 12.66
CA LEU A 74 7.68 -13.19 13.02
C LEU A 74 8.58 -12.42 14.00
N ALA A 75 8.63 -11.09 13.90
CA ALA A 75 9.52 -10.27 14.71
C ALA A 75 8.96 -9.97 16.10
N ASP A 76 7.63 -9.79 16.21
CA ASP A 76 6.87 -9.47 17.42
C ASP A 76 7.54 -8.42 18.34
N GLN A 77 8.15 -7.39 17.72
CA GLN A 77 8.89 -6.37 18.44
C GLN A 77 7.97 -5.26 18.96
N PRO A 78 8.07 -4.87 20.26
CA PRO A 78 7.28 -3.77 20.79
C PRO A 78 7.65 -2.44 20.11
N ARG A 79 6.75 -1.48 20.17
CA ARG A 79 7.01 -0.10 19.72
C ARG A 79 7.61 0.74 20.84
N PRO A 80 8.33 1.85 20.51
CA PRO A 80 8.94 2.72 21.53
C PRO A 80 7.97 3.19 22.59
N PHE A 81 6.76 3.65 22.21
CA PHE A 81 5.75 4.12 23.17
C PHE A 81 5.13 3.02 24.06
N ASN A 82 5.32 1.74 23.71
CA ASN A 82 4.93 0.60 24.56
C ASN A 82 6.12 0.09 25.39
N TYR A 83 7.35 0.40 24.98
CA TYR A 83 8.58 -0.07 25.63
C TYR A 83 9.02 0.87 26.75
N ASP A 84 8.91 2.19 26.56
CA ASP A 84 9.33 3.19 27.54
C ASP A 84 8.25 4.26 27.74
N PRO A 85 7.74 4.45 28.99
CA PRO A 85 6.69 5.43 29.28
C PRO A 85 7.12 6.90 29.12
N ARG A 86 8.41 7.20 28.98
CA ARG A 86 8.91 8.56 28.68
C ARG A 86 8.60 8.99 27.25
N VAL A 87 8.36 8.03 26.35
CA VAL A 87 8.09 8.30 24.94
C VAL A 87 6.66 8.81 24.77
N ILE A 88 6.51 9.98 24.17
CA ILE A 88 5.22 10.57 23.85
C ILE A 88 4.59 9.77 22.69
N LYS A 89 3.38 9.27 22.89
CA LYS A 89 2.61 8.55 21.90
C LYS A 89 1.77 9.52 21.05
N PHE A 90 2.22 9.82 19.83
CA PHE A 90 1.51 10.70 18.90
C PHE A 90 0.56 9.96 17.94
N VAL A 91 0.71 8.64 17.78
CA VAL A 91 -0.04 7.81 16.82
C VAL A 91 -0.56 6.54 17.48
N HIS A 92 -1.68 6.04 16.99
CA HIS A 92 -2.21 4.72 17.35
C HIS A 92 -1.79 3.69 16.33
N GLU A 93 -1.19 2.61 16.80
CA GLU A 93 -0.73 1.49 15.97
C GLU A 93 -0.92 0.18 16.76
N ASP A 94 -1.60 -0.79 16.17
CA ASP A 94 -1.95 -2.04 16.84
C ASP A 94 -1.02 -3.22 16.47
N SER A 95 -0.19 -3.07 15.42
CA SER A 95 0.77 -4.09 14.98
C SER A 95 2.17 -3.88 15.54
N GLY A 96 3.02 -4.91 15.50
CA GLY A 96 4.44 -4.83 15.91
C GLY A 96 5.26 -3.72 15.24
N GLY A 97 6.41 -3.39 15.81
CA GLY A 97 7.30 -2.31 15.34
C GLY A 97 8.13 -2.71 14.13
N LEU A 98 8.76 -3.87 14.15
CA LEU A 98 9.75 -4.31 13.15
C LEU A 98 9.09 -5.25 12.10
N PRO A 99 9.30 -4.99 10.79
CA PRO A 99 9.90 -3.80 10.17
C PRO A 99 8.90 -2.65 9.99
N SER A 100 9.41 -1.41 9.84
CA SER A 100 8.56 -0.24 9.60
C SER A 100 7.87 -0.29 8.25
N GLY A 101 6.53 -0.37 8.26
CA GLY A 101 5.71 -0.37 7.04
C GLY A 101 5.77 0.94 6.27
N HIS A 102 5.81 2.10 6.97
CA HIS A 102 5.96 3.41 6.34
C HIS A 102 7.29 3.54 5.59
N THR A 103 8.39 3.06 6.20
CA THR A 103 9.70 3.05 5.56
C THR A 103 9.70 2.17 4.32
N GLN A 104 9.20 0.94 4.45
CA GLN A 104 9.13 -0.02 3.35
C GLN A 104 8.28 0.52 2.20
N SER A 105 7.10 1.04 2.48
CA SER A 105 6.20 1.61 1.46
C SER A 105 6.79 2.86 0.80
N ALA A 106 7.48 3.72 1.56
CA ALA A 106 8.16 4.89 0.99
C ALA A 106 9.22 4.47 -0.04
N VAL A 107 10.08 3.49 0.29
CA VAL A 107 11.08 2.96 -0.65
C VAL A 107 10.43 2.38 -1.89
N VAL A 108 9.43 1.53 -1.69
CA VAL A 108 8.77 0.79 -2.77
C VAL A 108 8.02 1.74 -3.71
N VAL A 109 7.19 2.62 -3.18
CA VAL A 109 6.34 3.49 -4.00
C VAL A 109 7.14 4.59 -4.68
N TRP A 110 7.89 5.36 -3.92
CA TRP A 110 8.63 6.51 -4.48
C TRP A 110 9.80 6.05 -5.33
N GLY A 111 10.50 4.99 -4.93
CA GLY A 111 11.55 4.36 -5.75
C GLY A 111 11.02 3.85 -7.07
N TYR A 112 9.87 3.15 -7.07
CA TYR A 112 9.23 2.67 -8.30
C TYR A 112 8.78 3.80 -9.22
N LEU A 113 8.12 4.83 -8.67
CA LEU A 113 7.67 5.99 -9.46
C LEU A 113 8.86 6.73 -10.09
N ALA A 114 9.93 6.96 -9.34
CA ALA A 114 11.15 7.58 -9.85
C ALA A 114 11.78 6.75 -10.98
N TYR A 115 11.83 5.42 -10.81
CA TYR A 115 12.33 4.50 -11.83
C TYR A 115 11.48 4.51 -13.11
N CYS A 116 10.14 4.49 -12.98
CA CYS A 116 9.22 4.47 -14.12
C CYS A 116 9.26 5.75 -14.94
N PHE A 117 9.19 6.90 -14.29
CA PHE A 117 9.05 8.16 -14.98
C PHE A 117 10.38 8.85 -15.31
N LYS A 118 11.49 8.45 -14.69
CA LYS A 118 12.88 8.87 -14.98
C LYS A 118 13.09 10.40 -15.02
N LYS A 119 12.27 11.16 -14.31
CA LYS A 119 12.37 12.63 -14.25
C LYS A 119 13.22 13.05 -13.05
N LYS A 120 14.21 13.94 -13.27
CA LYS A 120 15.10 14.44 -12.19
C LYS A 120 14.34 15.00 -10.97
N PRO A 121 13.28 15.83 -11.12
CA PRO A 121 12.51 16.29 -9.97
C PRO A 121 11.87 15.16 -9.17
N LEU A 122 11.42 14.09 -9.85
CA LEU A 122 10.80 12.94 -9.16
C LEU A 122 11.83 12.11 -8.40
N TRP A 123 13.07 12.00 -8.87
CA TRP A 123 14.16 11.38 -8.12
C TRP A 123 14.52 12.17 -6.86
N LEU A 124 14.54 13.51 -6.94
CA LEU A 124 14.77 14.37 -5.77
C LEU A 124 13.63 14.25 -4.76
N LEU A 125 12.39 14.30 -5.24
CA LEU A 125 11.21 14.09 -4.38
C LEU A 125 11.22 12.69 -3.73
N ALA A 126 11.51 11.64 -4.49
CA ALA A 126 11.60 10.28 -3.98
C ALA A 126 12.67 10.16 -2.90
N GLY A 127 13.88 10.68 -3.14
CA GLY A 127 14.96 10.69 -2.16
C GLY A 127 14.56 11.42 -0.87
N PHE A 128 13.94 12.60 -1.00
CA PHE A 128 13.43 13.34 0.16
C PHE A 128 12.39 12.53 0.95
N LEU A 129 11.36 11.98 0.28
CA LEU A 129 10.27 11.26 0.96
C LEU A 129 10.72 9.92 1.55
N ILE A 130 11.63 9.21 0.89
CA ILE A 130 12.25 7.98 1.41
C ILE A 130 13.02 8.24 2.71
N LEU A 131 13.53 9.46 2.93
CA LEU A 131 14.20 9.84 4.18
C LEU A 131 13.23 10.47 5.18
N ALA A 132 12.40 11.41 4.74
CA ALA A 132 11.57 12.23 5.63
C ALA A 132 10.41 11.43 6.26
N ILE A 133 9.75 10.54 5.51
CA ILE A 133 8.66 9.71 6.04
C ILE A 133 9.17 8.81 7.18
N PRO A 134 10.26 8.04 7.02
CA PRO A 134 10.80 7.25 8.13
C PRO A 134 11.23 8.08 9.34
N LEU A 135 11.89 9.21 9.13
CA LEU A 135 12.28 10.10 10.23
C LEU A 135 11.08 10.58 11.05
N SER A 136 9.94 10.85 10.39
CA SER A 136 8.71 11.20 11.09
C SER A 136 8.25 10.09 12.06
N ARG A 137 8.50 8.82 11.75
CA ARG A 137 8.12 7.70 12.61
C ARG A 137 8.93 7.61 13.90
N ILE A 138 10.21 8.01 13.86
CA ILE A 138 11.05 8.15 15.07
C ILE A 138 10.50 9.28 15.95
N TYR A 139 10.29 10.48 15.37
CA TYR A 139 9.75 11.63 16.10
C TYR A 139 8.41 11.31 16.78
N LEU A 140 7.50 10.64 16.05
CA LEU A 140 6.17 10.28 16.56
C LEU A 140 6.19 9.13 17.59
N GLY A 141 7.36 8.59 17.94
CA GLY A 141 7.52 7.51 18.89
C GLY A 141 7.02 6.15 18.40
N ALA A 142 6.74 6.03 17.10
CA ALA A 142 6.11 4.85 16.52
C ALA A 142 7.09 3.72 16.21
N HIS A 143 8.34 4.03 15.91
CA HIS A 143 9.36 3.07 15.48
C HIS A 143 10.74 3.37 16.06
N PHE A 144 11.48 2.31 16.37
CA PHE A 144 12.90 2.40 16.65
C PHE A 144 13.70 2.64 15.35
N PRO A 145 14.95 3.20 15.44
CA PRO A 145 15.84 3.28 14.27
C PRO A 145 16.08 1.90 13.60
N SER A 146 16.14 0.83 14.38
CA SER A 146 16.26 -0.55 13.88
C SER A 146 15.08 -0.97 12.99
N ASP A 147 13.86 -0.52 13.32
CA ASP A 147 12.67 -0.83 12.53
C ASP A 147 12.72 -0.18 11.15
N LEU A 148 13.29 1.03 11.10
CA LEU A 148 13.51 1.75 9.85
C LEU A 148 14.52 0.99 8.98
N LEU A 149 15.64 0.55 9.56
CA LEU A 149 16.63 -0.26 8.83
C LEU A 149 15.99 -1.53 8.26
N GLY A 150 15.20 -2.24 9.05
CA GLY A 150 14.42 -3.39 8.57
C GLY A 150 13.50 -3.03 7.40
N GLY A 151 12.79 -1.90 7.51
CA GLY A 151 11.93 -1.37 6.44
C GLY A 151 12.70 -1.00 5.18
N TYR A 152 13.87 -0.35 5.29
CA TYR A 152 14.74 -0.03 4.16
C TYR A 152 15.26 -1.30 3.46
N VAL A 153 15.76 -2.26 4.22
CA VAL A 153 16.30 -3.53 3.66
C VAL A 153 15.20 -4.30 2.93
N LEU A 154 14.05 -4.49 3.59
CA LEU A 154 12.95 -5.24 2.99
C LEU A 154 12.35 -4.48 1.79
N GLY A 155 12.17 -3.16 1.89
CA GLY A 155 11.67 -2.32 0.80
C GLY A 155 12.60 -2.31 -0.41
N ALA A 156 13.91 -2.17 -0.19
CA ALA A 156 14.91 -2.20 -1.26
C ALA A 156 14.98 -3.58 -1.94
N LEU A 157 14.93 -4.66 -1.15
CA LEU A 157 14.92 -6.03 -1.68
C LEU A 157 13.69 -6.28 -2.54
N VAL A 158 12.50 -5.93 -2.03
CA VAL A 158 11.23 -6.10 -2.76
C VAL A 158 11.24 -5.29 -4.06
N LEU A 159 11.65 -4.03 -4.00
CA LEU A 159 11.74 -3.17 -5.19
C LEU A 159 12.76 -3.73 -6.20
N PHE A 160 13.94 -4.12 -5.75
CA PHE A 160 14.97 -4.69 -6.61
C PHE A 160 14.50 -5.94 -7.32
N LEU A 161 13.95 -6.91 -6.58
CA LEU A 161 13.44 -8.15 -7.15
C LEU A 161 12.29 -7.88 -8.13
N PHE A 162 11.37 -6.98 -7.77
CA PHE A 162 10.29 -6.59 -8.65
C PHE A 162 10.81 -6.00 -9.96
N LEU A 163 11.72 -5.04 -9.92
CA LEU A 163 12.28 -4.41 -11.13
C LEU A 163 13.04 -5.39 -12.02
N ARG A 164 13.59 -6.47 -11.45
CA ARG A 164 14.30 -7.51 -12.20
C ARG A 164 13.38 -8.57 -12.80
N LEU A 165 12.32 -8.93 -12.10
CA LEU A 165 11.49 -10.09 -12.42
C LEU A 165 10.15 -9.71 -13.08
N ASP A 166 9.65 -8.48 -12.86
CA ASP A 166 8.31 -8.09 -13.26
C ASP A 166 8.02 -8.31 -14.75
N SER A 167 8.91 -7.93 -15.64
CA SER A 167 8.71 -8.11 -17.09
C SER A 167 8.65 -9.59 -17.50
N VAL A 168 9.45 -10.44 -16.87
CA VAL A 168 9.49 -11.88 -17.13
C VAL A 168 8.24 -12.54 -16.58
N LEU A 169 7.88 -12.20 -15.33
CA LEU A 169 6.70 -12.75 -14.68
C LEU A 169 5.41 -12.28 -15.38
N GLU A 170 5.32 -10.98 -15.74
CA GLU A 170 4.17 -10.47 -16.48
C GLU A 170 4.00 -11.18 -17.82
N SER A 171 5.08 -11.33 -18.61
CA SER A 171 5.01 -12.00 -19.91
C SER A 171 4.60 -13.46 -19.77
N TRP A 172 5.20 -14.17 -18.82
CA TRP A 172 4.85 -15.56 -18.54
C TRP A 172 3.40 -15.71 -18.08
N PHE A 173 2.95 -14.86 -17.14
CA PHE A 173 1.60 -14.92 -16.59
C PHE A 173 0.52 -14.58 -17.62
N THR A 174 0.75 -13.57 -18.47
CA THR A 174 -0.21 -13.14 -19.49
C THR A 174 -0.36 -14.13 -20.64
N GLN A 175 0.62 -14.99 -20.87
CA GLN A 175 0.53 -16.09 -21.85
C GLN A 175 -0.34 -17.27 -21.38
N LYS A 176 -0.64 -17.36 -20.09
CA LYS A 176 -1.51 -18.40 -19.53
C LYS A 176 -2.98 -18.12 -19.83
N GLY A 177 -3.79 -19.17 -19.89
CA GLY A 177 -5.23 -19.05 -20.05
C GLY A 177 -5.89 -18.25 -18.91
N LEU A 178 -7.04 -17.63 -19.20
CA LEU A 178 -7.77 -16.80 -18.24
C LEU A 178 -8.04 -17.55 -16.92
N LEU A 179 -8.47 -18.79 -16.99
CA LEU A 179 -8.76 -19.59 -15.79
C LEU A 179 -7.53 -19.71 -14.90
N TYR A 180 -6.34 -19.97 -15.47
CA TYR A 180 -5.11 -20.03 -14.70
C TYR A 180 -4.80 -18.69 -14.02
N GLN A 181 -4.95 -17.57 -14.75
CA GLN A 181 -4.71 -16.24 -14.19
C GLN A 181 -5.66 -15.94 -13.02
N LEU A 182 -6.95 -16.31 -13.13
CA LEU A 182 -7.93 -16.16 -12.06
C LEU A 182 -7.63 -17.09 -10.88
N CYS A 183 -7.28 -18.35 -11.15
CA CYS A 183 -6.91 -19.29 -10.09
C CYS A 183 -5.68 -18.78 -9.27
N VAL A 184 -4.69 -18.18 -9.93
CA VAL A 184 -3.53 -17.63 -9.22
C VAL A 184 -3.90 -16.35 -8.47
N SER A 185 -4.62 -15.41 -9.11
CA SER A 185 -4.94 -14.11 -8.47
C SER A 185 -5.92 -14.24 -7.30
N MET A 186 -6.76 -15.24 -7.27
CA MET A 186 -7.69 -15.53 -6.17
C MET A 186 -7.16 -16.63 -5.23
N GLY A 187 -6.70 -17.73 -5.80
CA GLY A 187 -6.34 -18.92 -5.04
C GLY A 187 -5.10 -18.75 -4.18
N LEU A 188 -4.08 -18.05 -4.67
CA LEU A 188 -2.87 -17.81 -3.86
C LEU A 188 -3.17 -16.95 -2.61
N PRO A 189 -3.86 -15.79 -2.69
CA PRO A 189 -4.24 -15.06 -1.49
C PRO A 189 -5.15 -15.87 -0.56
N VAL A 190 -6.13 -16.61 -1.10
CA VAL A 190 -7.00 -17.49 -0.28
C VAL A 190 -6.19 -18.55 0.45
N LEU A 191 -5.25 -19.20 -0.24
CA LEU A 191 -4.35 -20.17 0.40
C LEU A 191 -3.53 -19.54 1.54
N LEU A 192 -2.99 -18.34 1.32
CA LEU A 192 -2.22 -17.64 2.34
C LEU A 192 -3.09 -17.25 3.54
N ILE A 193 -4.35 -16.81 3.31
CA ILE A 193 -5.30 -16.46 4.38
C ILE A 193 -5.52 -17.62 5.37
N LEU A 194 -5.50 -18.86 4.90
CA LEU A 194 -5.67 -20.05 5.76
C LEU A 194 -4.55 -20.18 6.83
N PHE A 195 -3.42 -19.55 6.63
CA PHE A 195 -2.28 -19.56 7.57
C PHE A 195 -2.17 -18.25 8.37
N VAL A 196 -3.06 -17.28 8.18
CA VAL A 196 -3.07 -16.02 8.94
C VAL A 196 -3.68 -16.27 10.31
N PRO A 197 -3.00 -15.90 11.42
CA PRO A 197 -3.60 -15.95 12.74
C PRO A 197 -4.87 -15.08 12.83
N SER A 198 -5.89 -15.58 13.52
CA SER A 198 -7.14 -14.85 13.75
C SER A 198 -6.86 -13.48 14.36
N GLY A 199 -7.57 -12.44 13.88
CA GLY A 199 -7.43 -11.08 14.36
C GLY A 199 -6.25 -10.30 13.76
N ASN A 200 -5.45 -10.89 12.85
CA ASN A 200 -4.43 -10.12 12.13
C ASN A 200 -5.07 -9.29 11.00
N GLU A 201 -5.64 -8.15 11.41
CA GLU A 201 -6.37 -7.25 10.53
C GLU A 201 -5.53 -6.72 9.37
N GLY A 202 -4.24 -6.44 9.61
CA GLY A 202 -3.34 -5.86 8.61
C GLY A 202 -3.11 -6.80 7.43
N LEU A 203 -2.72 -8.05 7.73
CA LEU A 203 -2.43 -9.05 6.70
C LEU A 203 -3.69 -9.49 5.94
N LEU A 204 -4.82 -9.67 6.64
CA LEU A 204 -6.11 -9.98 6.01
C LEU A 204 -6.58 -8.88 5.07
N THR A 205 -6.41 -7.61 5.47
CA THR A 205 -6.70 -6.44 4.63
C THR A 205 -5.82 -6.42 3.37
N ALA A 206 -4.52 -6.62 3.52
CA ALA A 206 -3.58 -6.60 2.40
C ALA A 206 -3.83 -7.74 1.41
N LEU A 207 -4.07 -8.97 1.90
CA LEU A 207 -4.37 -10.15 1.07
C LEU A 207 -5.72 -10.00 0.34
N GLY A 208 -6.75 -9.49 1.03
CA GLY A 208 -8.05 -9.21 0.41
C GLY A 208 -7.94 -8.16 -0.71
N ALA A 209 -7.25 -7.06 -0.45
CA ALA A 209 -7.02 -6.02 -1.45
C ALA A 209 -6.18 -6.53 -2.63
N LEU A 210 -5.13 -7.32 -2.36
CA LEU A 210 -4.29 -7.94 -3.40
C LEU A 210 -5.12 -8.85 -4.29
N MET A 211 -5.96 -9.72 -3.70
CA MET A 211 -6.87 -10.61 -4.43
C MET A 211 -7.81 -9.81 -5.34
N GLY A 212 -8.43 -8.76 -4.80
CA GLY A 212 -9.36 -7.93 -5.55
C GLY A 212 -8.70 -7.17 -6.70
N VAL A 213 -7.58 -6.50 -6.44
CA VAL A 213 -6.83 -5.75 -7.47
C VAL A 213 -6.26 -6.69 -8.54
N ALA A 214 -5.64 -7.81 -8.15
CA ALA A 214 -5.06 -8.75 -9.08
C ALA A 214 -6.11 -9.33 -10.03
N THR A 215 -7.23 -9.80 -9.47
CA THR A 215 -8.36 -10.31 -10.25
C THR A 215 -8.96 -9.21 -11.13
N GLY A 216 -9.16 -8.01 -10.57
CA GLY A 216 -9.67 -6.85 -11.30
C GLY A 216 -8.82 -6.48 -12.50
N VAL A 217 -7.50 -6.41 -12.34
CA VAL A 217 -6.57 -6.10 -13.43
C VAL A 217 -6.56 -7.18 -14.52
N VAL A 218 -6.63 -8.47 -14.13
CA VAL A 218 -6.75 -9.58 -15.11
C VAL A 218 -7.99 -9.43 -15.97
N LEU A 219 -9.15 -9.19 -15.33
CA LEU A 219 -10.43 -9.03 -16.03
C LEU A 219 -10.48 -7.73 -16.86
N GLU A 220 -9.92 -6.67 -16.33
CA GLU A 220 -9.82 -5.38 -17.02
C GLU A 220 -9.01 -5.51 -18.32
N ARG A 221 -7.84 -6.16 -18.26
CA ARG A 221 -7.00 -6.43 -19.44
C ARG A 221 -7.71 -7.24 -20.51
N ARG A 222 -8.58 -8.13 -20.11
CA ARG A 222 -9.30 -9.03 -21.04
C ARG A 222 -10.51 -8.37 -21.70
N TRP A 223 -11.31 -7.64 -20.92
CA TRP A 223 -12.65 -7.22 -21.35
C TRP A 223 -12.81 -5.70 -21.50
N VAL A 224 -12.17 -4.92 -20.64
CA VAL A 224 -12.37 -3.46 -20.62
C VAL A 224 -11.34 -2.75 -21.48
N ARG A 225 -10.07 -3.05 -21.28
CA ARG A 225 -8.92 -2.47 -22.00
C ARG A 225 -8.95 -0.94 -22.00
N PHE A 226 -9.22 -0.32 -20.85
CA PHE A 226 -9.31 1.13 -20.80
C PHE A 226 -7.96 1.79 -21.12
N SER A 227 -8.00 3.02 -21.68
CA SER A 227 -6.83 3.87 -21.81
C SER A 227 -6.78 4.92 -20.70
N SER A 228 -5.61 5.10 -20.06
CA SER A 228 -5.39 6.20 -19.12
C SER A 228 -5.24 7.55 -19.83
N GLU A 229 -5.05 7.58 -21.14
CA GLU A 229 -4.99 8.78 -21.94
C GLU A 229 -6.34 9.52 -21.99
N GLY A 230 -6.30 10.79 -22.36
CA GLY A 230 -7.50 11.60 -22.48
C GLY A 230 -7.20 13.09 -22.20
N ARG A 231 -8.22 13.93 -22.36
CA ARG A 231 -8.13 15.35 -22.03
C ARG A 231 -8.00 15.53 -20.52
N TRP A 232 -7.32 16.56 -20.05
CA TRP A 232 -7.08 16.80 -18.63
C TRP A 232 -8.37 16.80 -17.78
N TRP A 233 -9.49 17.39 -18.30
CA TRP A 233 -10.76 17.42 -17.58
C TRP A 233 -11.39 16.02 -17.47
N GLN A 234 -11.21 15.13 -18.48
CA GLN A 234 -11.66 13.74 -18.39
C GLN A 234 -10.90 12.99 -17.30
N GLN A 235 -9.59 13.24 -17.15
CA GLN A 235 -8.77 12.65 -16.09
C GLN A 235 -9.23 13.12 -14.71
N VAL A 236 -9.54 14.42 -14.54
CA VAL A 236 -10.05 14.98 -13.28
C VAL A 236 -11.41 14.35 -12.91
N ILE A 237 -12.37 14.37 -13.85
CA ILE A 237 -13.71 13.80 -13.60
C ILE A 237 -13.59 12.30 -13.31
N ARG A 238 -12.79 11.56 -14.08
CA ARG A 238 -12.50 10.13 -13.88
C ARG A 238 -12.00 9.86 -12.47
N TYR A 239 -11.02 10.64 -12.03
CA TYR A 239 -10.46 10.49 -10.69
C TYR A 239 -11.49 10.77 -9.60
N LEU A 240 -12.21 11.89 -9.69
CA LEU A 240 -13.23 12.28 -8.71
C LEU A 240 -14.37 11.24 -8.61
N VAL A 241 -14.94 10.86 -9.76
CA VAL A 241 -16.00 9.84 -9.80
C VAL A 241 -15.51 8.51 -9.27
N GLY A 242 -14.31 8.08 -9.69
CA GLY A 242 -13.72 6.82 -9.24
C GLY A 242 -13.48 6.78 -7.73
N ILE A 243 -12.93 7.87 -7.14
CA ILE A 243 -12.67 7.98 -5.71
C ILE A 243 -13.97 8.07 -4.90
N VAL A 244 -14.93 8.88 -5.33
CA VAL A 244 -16.22 9.01 -4.62
C VAL A 244 -16.90 7.64 -4.50
N ILE A 245 -16.95 6.87 -5.59
CA ILE A 245 -17.54 5.54 -5.55
C ILE A 245 -16.69 4.56 -4.76
N LEU A 246 -15.35 4.63 -4.86
CA LEU A 246 -14.44 3.77 -4.08
C LEU A 246 -14.64 3.97 -2.58
N VAL A 247 -14.70 5.22 -2.13
CA VAL A 247 -14.98 5.55 -0.72
C VAL A 247 -16.40 5.12 -0.34
N GLY A 248 -17.39 5.34 -1.22
CA GLY A 248 -18.77 4.88 -1.02
C GLY A 248 -18.88 3.37 -0.87
N VAL A 249 -18.21 2.60 -1.72
CA VAL A 249 -18.14 1.12 -1.62
C VAL A 249 -17.44 0.72 -0.32
N TRP A 250 -16.30 1.33 0.02
CA TRP A 250 -15.57 1.00 1.25
C TRP A 250 -16.40 1.29 2.51
N LEU A 251 -17.04 2.48 2.61
CA LEU A 251 -17.90 2.85 3.73
C LEU A 251 -19.18 1.99 3.76
N GLY A 252 -19.86 1.83 2.62
CA GLY A 252 -21.08 1.03 2.54
C GLY A 252 -20.86 -0.41 2.99
N LEU A 253 -19.78 -1.05 2.53
CA LEU A 253 -19.41 -2.41 2.96
C LEU A 253 -18.96 -2.44 4.43
N ARG A 254 -18.32 -1.40 4.93
CA ARG A 254 -17.95 -1.31 6.36
C ARG A 254 -19.21 -1.32 7.24
N PHE A 255 -20.24 -0.56 6.88
CA PHE A 255 -21.50 -0.55 7.62
C PHE A 255 -22.30 -1.84 7.43
N ALA A 256 -22.40 -2.34 6.20
CA ALA A 256 -23.14 -3.58 5.90
C ALA A 256 -22.57 -4.81 6.61
N PHE A 257 -21.26 -4.86 6.80
CA PHE A 257 -20.57 -6.00 7.41
C PHE A 257 -20.23 -5.79 8.90
N ALA A 258 -20.61 -4.66 9.50
CA ALA A 258 -20.20 -4.28 10.85
C ALA A 258 -20.63 -5.29 11.94
N GLN A 259 -21.73 -6.00 11.73
CA GLN A 259 -22.32 -6.94 12.70
C GLN A 259 -22.25 -8.39 12.22
N LEU A 260 -21.55 -8.65 11.11
CA LEU A 260 -21.50 -9.99 10.52
C LEU A 260 -20.27 -10.76 11.03
N GLU A 261 -20.49 -12.02 11.37
CA GLU A 261 -19.44 -12.96 11.80
C GLU A 261 -19.25 -14.08 10.76
N PRO A 262 -18.03 -14.57 10.57
CA PRO A 262 -16.79 -14.14 11.22
C PRO A 262 -16.23 -12.85 10.64
N ALA A 263 -15.85 -11.89 11.50
CA ALA A 263 -15.39 -10.55 11.13
C ALA A 263 -14.21 -10.56 10.14
N ASP A 264 -13.28 -11.48 10.33
CA ASP A 264 -12.10 -11.66 9.46
C ASP A 264 -12.48 -11.99 8.01
N LEU A 265 -13.48 -12.86 7.80
CA LEU A 265 -13.98 -13.19 6.47
C LEU A 265 -14.59 -11.97 5.76
N TYR A 266 -15.44 -11.24 6.47
CA TYR A 266 -16.08 -10.05 5.91
C TYR A 266 -15.11 -8.91 5.68
N ARG A 267 -14.02 -8.83 6.45
CA ARG A 267 -12.89 -7.95 6.20
C ARG A 267 -12.23 -8.28 4.86
N VAL A 268 -11.85 -9.53 4.62
CA VAL A 268 -11.25 -9.99 3.36
C VAL A 268 -12.18 -9.69 2.18
N ILE A 269 -13.47 -10.05 2.27
CA ILE A 269 -14.46 -9.79 1.22
C ILE A 269 -14.56 -8.28 0.93
N ARG A 270 -14.65 -7.45 1.96
CA ARG A 270 -14.72 -5.98 1.82
C ARG A 270 -13.54 -5.45 1.03
N TYR A 271 -12.31 -5.79 1.43
CA TYR A 271 -11.13 -5.27 0.75
C TYR A 271 -10.91 -5.90 -0.63
N ALA A 272 -11.35 -7.13 -0.87
CA ALA A 272 -11.39 -7.72 -2.20
C ALA A 272 -12.35 -6.96 -3.13
N LEU A 273 -13.54 -6.59 -2.66
CA LEU A 273 -14.49 -5.81 -3.44
C LEU A 273 -14.00 -4.38 -3.71
N VAL A 274 -13.37 -3.73 -2.74
CA VAL A 274 -12.72 -2.41 -2.92
C VAL A 274 -11.58 -2.50 -3.94
N GLY A 275 -10.73 -3.52 -3.84
CA GLY A 275 -9.66 -3.78 -4.80
C GLY A 275 -10.19 -4.09 -6.21
N MET A 276 -11.26 -4.88 -6.30
CA MET A 276 -11.95 -5.17 -7.57
C MET A 276 -12.54 -3.92 -8.20
N TRP A 277 -13.14 -3.04 -7.40
CA TRP A 277 -13.59 -1.74 -7.89
C TRP A 277 -12.42 -0.94 -8.48
N GLY A 278 -11.30 -0.83 -7.75
CA GLY A 278 -10.11 -0.12 -8.21
C GLY A 278 -9.52 -0.66 -9.50
N GLY A 279 -9.42 -2.00 -9.62
CA GLY A 279 -8.80 -2.70 -10.74
C GLY A 279 -9.69 -2.87 -11.98
N LEU A 280 -11.00 -3.04 -11.79
CA LEU A 280 -11.95 -3.35 -12.85
C LEU A 280 -13.15 -2.40 -12.91
N GLY A 281 -13.84 -2.21 -11.78
CA GLY A 281 -15.13 -1.51 -11.75
C GLY A 281 -15.03 -0.06 -12.22
N ALA A 282 -14.06 0.69 -11.68
CA ALA A 282 -13.83 2.07 -12.07
C ALA A 282 -13.38 2.19 -13.54
N PRO A 283 -12.39 1.44 -14.05
CA PRO A 283 -12.04 1.40 -15.47
C PRO A 283 -13.23 1.10 -16.39
N TRP A 284 -14.05 0.12 -16.02
CA TRP A 284 -15.25 -0.22 -16.78
C TRP A 284 -16.22 0.97 -16.84
N LEU A 285 -16.51 1.59 -15.70
CA LEU A 285 -17.40 2.75 -15.61
C LEU A 285 -16.89 3.92 -16.46
N PHE A 286 -15.57 4.18 -16.45
CA PHE A 286 -14.98 5.26 -17.23
C PHE A 286 -15.17 5.07 -18.73
N VAL A 287 -15.09 3.84 -19.22
CA VAL A 287 -15.36 3.53 -20.62
C VAL A 287 -16.85 3.72 -20.95
N GLN A 288 -17.78 3.28 -20.07
CA GLN A 288 -19.22 3.47 -20.26
C GLN A 288 -19.62 4.97 -20.29
N LEU A 289 -19.03 5.76 -19.41
CA LEU A 289 -19.27 7.21 -19.33
C LEU A 289 -18.50 8.02 -20.42
N LYS A 290 -17.76 7.34 -21.31
CA LYS A 290 -16.90 7.98 -22.34
C LYS A 290 -15.84 8.91 -21.74
N LEU A 291 -15.49 8.69 -20.50
CA LEU A 291 -14.39 9.36 -19.81
C LEU A 291 -13.02 8.75 -20.15
N ALA A 292 -13.00 7.53 -20.65
CA ALA A 292 -11.81 6.83 -21.14
C ALA A 292 -12.12 6.12 -22.47
N GLY A 293 -11.12 6.08 -23.35
CA GLY A 293 -11.15 5.23 -24.53
C GLY A 293 -10.76 3.79 -24.20
N LYS A 294 -10.82 2.91 -25.20
CA LYS A 294 -10.23 1.57 -25.14
C LYS A 294 -8.82 1.61 -25.74
N SER A 295 -7.85 0.98 -25.09
CA SER A 295 -6.56 0.70 -25.71
C SER A 295 -6.72 -0.39 -26.76
N GLY A 296 -6.19 -0.18 -27.95
CA GLY A 296 -6.17 -1.17 -29.01
C GLY A 296 -5.47 -2.47 -28.63
#